data_691117ce640418dcaf51d193ac545381
#
_entry.id   691117ce640418dcaf51d193ac545381
#
_cell.length_a   1.000
_cell.length_b   1.000
_cell.length_c   1.000
_cell.angle_alpha   90.00
_cell.angle_beta   90.00
_cell.angle_gamma   90.00
#
_symmetry.space_group_name_H-M   'P 1'
#
loop_
_entity.id
_entity.type
_entity.pdbx_description
1 polymer ?
#
loop_
_entity_poly.entity_id
_entity_poly.type
_entity_poly.pdbx_seq_one_letter_code
_entity_poly.pdbx_strand_id
1 'polypeptide(L)'
;MTTNPAAQAVAAPQNGQENGQSNGQPAGAAQRGGAGGQPAPVAEAVIDPRKFRRALGNFATGVTVMTASAEGRKVGVTANSFNSVSLDPPLILWSIDKRSGSYPVFAQASHFAVNVLAVGQIALSNQFARPGDDRYAGVPHRPGIGGSILLEDTAASFQCEKHQIIDGGDHWIMIGKVVAYEDSGRDPLLYHQGAYSMVLPHPELEEREEVNAPRTEFHSRLVDNYFYLMSQAMRAHQEACQPERRQGGWSAGESRVLLVLDADQPA
;
A
#
# COMPACT_ATOMS: atom_id res chain seq x y z
N MET A 1 -24.39 19.82 13.68
CA MET A 1 -23.53 19.16 14.66
C MET A 1 -24.01 17.72 14.77
N THR A 2 -23.48 16.83 13.95
CA THR A 2 -23.74 15.39 14.00
C THR A 2 -22.39 14.72 13.77
N THR A 3 -21.88 14.15 14.86
CA THR A 3 -20.60 13.39 14.91
C THR A 3 -20.78 12.06 14.20
N ASN A 4 -19.91 11.78 13.25
CA ASN A 4 -19.83 10.50 12.55
C ASN A 4 -18.92 9.54 13.37
N PRO A 5 -19.39 8.38 13.84
CA PRO A 5 -18.57 7.40 14.53
C PRO A 5 -18.25 6.22 13.60
N ALA A 6 -17.23 6.34 12.75
CA ALA A 6 -16.71 5.19 12.04
C ALA A 6 -15.22 5.35 11.71
N ALA A 7 -14.37 5.12 12.68
CA ALA A 7 -12.99 4.73 12.49
C ALA A 7 -12.56 3.89 13.71
N GLN A 8 -12.98 2.63 13.75
CA GLN A 8 -12.40 1.68 14.69
C GLN A 8 -11.16 1.07 14.05
N ALA A 9 -9.99 1.49 14.53
CA ALA A 9 -8.72 0.85 14.25
C ALA A 9 -8.75 -0.57 14.82
N VAL A 10 -8.36 -1.56 14.00
CA VAL A 10 -8.11 -2.93 14.45
C VAL A 10 -6.86 -2.90 15.32
N ALA A 11 -7.03 -3.03 16.63
CA ALA A 11 -5.95 -3.15 17.60
C ALA A 11 -5.37 -4.59 17.55
N ALA A 12 -4.05 -4.69 17.54
CA ALA A 12 -3.34 -5.96 17.71
C ALA A 12 -3.58 -6.53 19.13
N PRO A 13 -3.59 -7.87 19.29
CA PRO A 13 -3.83 -8.49 20.59
C PRO A 13 -2.66 -8.21 21.54
N GLN A 14 -2.97 -7.64 22.71
CA GLN A 14 -2.04 -7.53 23.82
C GLN A 14 -2.02 -8.86 24.58
N ASN A 15 -0.84 -9.46 24.70
CA ASN A 15 -0.61 -10.60 25.59
C ASN A 15 -0.71 -10.14 27.06
N GLY A 16 -1.78 -10.56 27.73
CA GLY A 16 -1.96 -10.39 29.16
C GLY A 16 -1.04 -11.34 29.94
N GLN A 17 -0.20 -10.79 30.81
CA GLN A 17 0.46 -11.52 31.88
C GLN A 17 -0.49 -11.65 33.06
N GLU A 18 -0.94 -12.85 33.37
CA GLU A 18 -1.56 -13.15 34.65
C GLU A 18 -0.52 -13.64 35.65
N ASN A 19 -0.34 -12.89 36.75
CA ASN A 19 0.40 -13.31 37.92
C ASN A 19 -0.49 -14.23 38.77
N GLY A 20 -0.14 -15.50 38.87
CA GLY A 20 -0.68 -16.43 39.82
C GLY A 20 0.42 -16.94 40.77
N GLN A 21 0.46 -16.41 42.01
CA GLN A 21 1.26 -16.99 43.08
C GLN A 21 0.57 -18.24 43.64
N SER A 22 1.25 -19.38 43.72
CA SER A 22 0.95 -20.44 44.66
C SER A 22 2.24 -21.09 45.19
N ASN A 23 2.36 -21.06 46.52
CA ASN A 23 3.39 -21.69 47.34
C ASN A 23 3.39 -23.22 47.21
N GLY A 24 4.57 -23.83 47.22
CA GLY A 24 4.77 -25.26 47.45
C GLY A 24 6.21 -25.69 47.31
N GLN A 25 6.92 -25.86 48.40
CA GLN A 25 8.27 -26.41 48.53
C GLN A 25 8.26 -27.94 48.78
N PRO A 26 9.43 -28.65 48.83
CA PRO A 26 10.35 -29.03 47.75
C PRO A 26 10.58 -30.55 47.67
N ALA A 27 11.09 -31.07 46.60
CA ALA A 27 11.79 -32.35 46.59
C ALA A 27 12.73 -32.52 45.38
N GLY A 28 14.00 -32.83 45.64
CA GLY A 28 14.81 -33.64 44.73
C GLY A 28 15.75 -32.90 43.77
N ALA A 29 16.98 -32.68 44.23
CA ALA A 29 18.12 -32.24 43.39
C ALA A 29 18.49 -33.27 42.32
N ALA A 30 18.54 -32.82 41.05
CA ALA A 30 19.33 -33.42 39.99
C ALA A 30 20.02 -32.29 39.23
N GLN A 31 21.31 -32.08 39.54
CA GLN A 31 22.17 -31.17 38.80
C GLN A 31 22.36 -31.71 37.37
N ARG A 32 21.72 -31.05 36.38
CA ARG A 32 22.14 -31.13 34.97
C ARG A 32 22.86 -29.84 34.64
N GLY A 33 24.16 -29.93 34.45
CA GLY A 33 25.03 -28.88 33.94
C GLY A 33 24.53 -28.42 32.59
N GLY A 34 23.84 -27.28 32.56
CA GLY A 34 23.52 -26.56 31.35
C GLY A 34 24.71 -25.71 30.95
N ALA A 35 25.52 -26.18 30.01
CA ALA A 35 26.49 -25.34 29.31
C ALA A 35 25.68 -24.20 28.64
N GLY A 36 25.78 -22.97 29.17
CA GLY A 36 25.30 -21.76 28.54
C GLY A 36 26.09 -21.48 27.26
N GLY A 37 25.73 -22.18 26.19
CA GLY A 37 26.20 -21.85 24.85
C GLY A 37 25.61 -20.51 24.46
N GLN A 38 26.45 -19.48 24.32
CA GLN A 38 26.07 -18.26 23.62
C GLN A 38 25.51 -18.67 22.24
N PRO A 39 24.38 -18.11 21.79
CA PRO A 39 23.92 -18.38 20.45
C PRO A 39 25.04 -18.03 19.46
N ALA A 40 25.35 -18.97 18.57
CA ALA A 40 26.35 -18.74 17.54
C ALA A 40 26.00 -17.44 16.77
N PRO A 41 27.01 -16.62 16.42
CA PRO A 41 26.77 -15.42 15.65
C PRO A 41 26.02 -15.82 14.37
N VAL A 42 24.83 -15.24 14.16
CA VAL A 42 24.07 -15.43 12.93
C VAL A 42 24.94 -14.84 11.82
N ALA A 43 25.48 -15.70 10.95
CA ALA A 43 26.22 -15.23 9.79
C ALA A 43 25.32 -14.27 9.02
N GLU A 44 25.76 -13.03 8.77
CA GLU A 44 25.05 -12.07 7.95
C GLU A 44 24.84 -12.71 6.57
N ALA A 45 23.57 -13.02 6.27
CA ALA A 45 23.21 -13.57 4.97
C ALA A 45 23.47 -12.49 3.91
N VAL A 46 24.24 -12.82 2.88
CA VAL A 46 24.42 -11.94 1.73
C VAL A 46 23.06 -11.77 1.03
N ILE A 47 22.46 -10.58 1.18
CA ILE A 47 21.16 -10.26 0.59
C ILE A 47 21.35 -9.93 -0.89
N ASP A 48 20.77 -10.74 -1.79
CA ASP A 48 20.67 -10.45 -3.21
C ASP A 48 19.67 -9.30 -3.42
N PRO A 49 20.10 -8.12 -3.93
CA PRO A 49 19.21 -6.96 -4.06
C PRO A 49 18.01 -7.20 -4.97
N ARG A 50 18.13 -8.07 -5.99
CA ARG A 50 17.02 -8.38 -6.92
C ARG A 50 15.95 -9.23 -6.26
N LYS A 51 16.39 -10.27 -5.53
CA LYS A 51 15.48 -11.14 -4.77
C LYS A 51 14.81 -10.38 -3.65
N PHE A 52 15.55 -9.51 -2.95
CA PHE A 52 15.02 -8.65 -1.89
C PHE A 52 13.95 -7.69 -2.42
N ARG A 53 14.23 -6.97 -3.52
CA ARG A 53 13.24 -6.09 -4.16
C ARG A 53 11.97 -6.84 -4.60
N ARG A 54 12.13 -8.06 -5.15
CA ARG A 54 10.99 -8.90 -5.52
C ARG A 54 10.16 -9.30 -4.28
N ALA A 55 10.81 -9.66 -3.18
CA ALA A 55 10.13 -9.99 -1.93
C ALA A 55 9.35 -8.78 -1.38
N LEU A 56 9.95 -7.59 -1.38
CA LEU A 56 9.25 -6.34 -1.01
C LEU A 56 8.04 -6.06 -1.90
N GLY A 57 8.09 -6.41 -3.20
CA GLY A 57 6.99 -6.25 -4.14
C GLY A 57 5.73 -7.06 -3.81
N ASN A 58 5.78 -8.04 -2.89
CA ASN A 58 4.59 -8.74 -2.41
C ASN A 58 3.69 -7.85 -1.55
N PHE A 59 4.22 -6.76 -1.01
CA PHE A 59 3.44 -5.76 -0.32
C PHE A 59 2.82 -4.80 -1.34
N ALA A 60 1.53 -4.98 -1.62
CA ALA A 60 0.78 -4.08 -2.49
C ALA A 60 0.66 -2.71 -1.84
N THR A 61 0.97 -1.65 -2.57
CA THR A 61 0.94 -0.27 -2.08
C THR A 61 0.06 0.61 -2.96
N GLY A 62 -0.43 1.72 -2.40
CA GLY A 62 -0.94 2.81 -3.20
C GLY A 62 0.20 3.49 -3.99
N VAL A 63 -0.17 4.20 -5.05
CA VAL A 63 0.74 5.06 -5.81
C VAL A 63 0.48 6.51 -5.46
N THR A 64 1.53 7.23 -5.09
CA THR A 64 1.43 8.64 -4.72
C THR A 64 2.37 9.49 -5.57
N VAL A 65 2.04 10.77 -5.73
CA VAL A 65 2.99 11.79 -6.18
C VAL A 65 3.22 12.77 -5.03
N MET A 66 4.45 12.78 -4.53
CA MET A 66 4.90 13.75 -3.54
C MET A 66 5.27 15.04 -4.23
N THR A 67 4.77 16.16 -3.73
CA THR A 67 4.97 17.46 -4.36
C THR A 67 5.39 18.51 -3.33
N ALA A 68 6.28 19.41 -3.73
CA ALA A 68 6.69 20.55 -2.92
C ALA A 68 7.17 21.70 -3.81
N SER A 69 7.26 22.90 -3.24
CA SER A 69 7.99 24.00 -3.85
C SER A 69 8.84 24.75 -2.82
N ALA A 70 10.00 25.20 -3.24
CA ALA A 70 10.89 26.07 -2.50
C ALA A 70 11.68 26.94 -3.47
N GLU A 71 11.92 28.20 -3.11
CA GLU A 71 12.72 29.16 -3.90
C GLU A 71 12.31 29.25 -5.39
N GLY A 72 11.00 29.21 -5.65
CA GLY A 72 10.44 29.27 -7.01
C GLY A 72 10.54 27.99 -7.82
N ARG A 73 11.15 26.92 -7.28
CA ARG A 73 11.24 25.60 -7.93
C ARG A 73 10.13 24.69 -7.45
N LYS A 74 9.40 24.09 -8.40
CA LYS A 74 8.39 23.06 -8.15
C LYS A 74 8.99 21.69 -8.40
N VAL A 75 8.73 20.72 -7.54
CA VAL A 75 9.13 19.32 -7.73
C VAL A 75 7.98 18.38 -7.45
N GLY A 76 8.01 17.25 -8.14
CA GLY A 76 7.11 16.13 -7.89
C GLY A 76 7.86 14.82 -8.10
N VAL A 77 7.56 13.81 -7.28
CA VAL A 77 8.18 12.49 -7.35
C VAL A 77 7.12 11.42 -7.10
N THR A 78 7.00 10.46 -8.02
CA THR A 78 6.17 9.27 -7.79
C THR A 78 6.83 8.40 -6.74
N ALA A 79 6.06 8.03 -5.72
CA ALA A 79 6.49 7.19 -4.62
C ALA A 79 5.39 6.21 -4.21
N ASN A 80 5.81 5.04 -3.77
CA ASN A 80 4.94 4.03 -3.16
C ASN A 80 5.36 3.71 -1.72
N SER A 81 6.27 4.50 -1.16
CA SER A 81 6.76 4.36 0.22
C SER A 81 5.91 5.10 1.26
N PHE A 82 4.79 5.69 0.85
CA PHE A 82 3.86 6.39 1.74
C PHE A 82 3.22 5.44 2.75
N ASN A 83 3.21 5.87 4.04
CA ASN A 83 2.52 5.15 5.10
C ASN A 83 2.04 6.11 6.20
N SER A 84 0.99 5.71 6.93
CA SER A 84 0.56 6.38 8.16
C SER A 84 1.51 6.04 9.31
N VAL A 85 1.70 6.99 10.24
CA VAL A 85 2.55 6.82 11.43
C VAL A 85 1.73 6.97 12.71
N SER A 86 0.92 8.03 12.81
CA SER A 86 0.15 8.36 14.02
C SER A 86 -1.12 9.10 13.65
N LEU A 87 -2.15 8.97 14.48
CA LEU A 87 -3.40 9.73 14.37
C LEU A 87 -3.41 10.95 15.28
N ASP A 88 -2.70 10.89 16.42
CA ASP A 88 -2.55 12.03 17.34
C ASP A 88 -1.10 12.10 17.86
N PRO A 89 -0.31 13.09 17.39
CA PRO A 89 -0.60 13.98 16.26
C PRO A 89 -0.70 13.22 14.93
N PRO A 90 -1.41 13.76 13.92
CA PRO A 90 -1.58 13.09 12.64
C PRO A 90 -0.27 13.15 11.84
N LEU A 91 0.47 12.04 11.81
CA LEU A 91 1.76 11.92 11.15
C LEU A 91 1.71 10.87 10.04
N ILE A 92 2.42 11.19 8.97
CA ILE A 92 2.70 10.28 7.84
C ILE A 92 4.19 10.22 7.57
N LEU A 93 4.63 9.17 6.87
CA LEU A 93 5.99 9.08 6.34
C LEU A 93 6.00 8.71 4.86
N TRP A 94 7.12 9.01 4.22
CA TRP A 94 7.53 8.50 2.92
C TRP A 94 9.04 8.59 2.78
N SER A 95 9.61 7.94 1.75
CA SER A 95 11.05 7.89 1.55
C SER A 95 11.45 8.39 0.16
N ILE A 96 12.57 9.12 0.10
CA ILE A 96 13.15 9.64 -1.14
C ILE A 96 14.63 9.22 -1.26
N ASP A 97 15.03 8.72 -2.43
CA ASP A 97 16.44 8.37 -2.71
C ASP A 97 17.35 9.59 -2.48
N LYS A 98 18.44 9.40 -1.77
CA LYS A 98 19.43 10.46 -1.47
C LYS A 98 20.03 11.12 -2.72
N ARG A 99 20.04 10.37 -3.85
CA ARG A 99 20.53 10.86 -5.16
C ARG A 99 19.46 11.58 -5.96
N SER A 100 18.21 11.66 -5.46
CA SER A 100 17.14 12.36 -6.17
C SER A 100 17.43 13.84 -6.32
N GLY A 101 17.43 14.37 -7.54
CA GLY A 101 17.55 15.80 -7.81
C GLY A 101 16.40 16.65 -7.25
N SER A 102 15.31 16.02 -6.82
CA SER A 102 14.19 16.69 -6.16
C SER A 102 14.38 16.84 -4.65
N TYR A 103 15.24 16.02 -4.03
CA TYR A 103 15.46 16.05 -2.58
C TYR A 103 15.83 17.45 -2.02
N PRO A 104 16.72 18.23 -2.63
CA PRO A 104 17.08 19.55 -2.10
C PRO A 104 15.86 20.48 -1.94
N VAL A 105 14.89 20.41 -2.85
CA VAL A 105 13.66 21.21 -2.75
C VAL A 105 12.78 20.73 -1.60
N PHE A 106 12.61 19.40 -1.44
CA PHE A 106 11.87 18.83 -0.29
C PHE A 106 12.57 19.15 1.04
N ALA A 107 13.91 19.16 1.06
CA ALA A 107 14.67 19.50 2.26
C ALA A 107 14.50 20.97 2.66
N GLN A 108 14.38 21.89 1.70
CA GLN A 108 14.17 23.32 1.92
C GLN A 108 12.70 23.67 2.19
N ALA A 109 11.76 23.02 1.52
CA ALA A 109 10.34 23.31 1.67
C ALA A 109 9.87 23.11 3.12
N SER A 110 9.07 24.03 3.63
CA SER A 110 8.41 23.89 4.94
C SER A 110 7.24 22.93 4.91
N HIS A 111 6.60 22.78 3.74
CA HIS A 111 5.43 21.92 3.52
C HIS A 111 5.61 21.09 2.26
N PHE A 112 4.91 19.96 2.20
CA PHE A 112 4.78 19.15 1.01
C PHE A 112 3.36 18.56 0.94
N ALA A 113 2.95 18.07 -0.24
CA ALA A 113 1.71 17.35 -0.36
C ALA A 113 1.95 15.90 -0.81
N VAL A 114 1.10 15.02 -0.33
CA VAL A 114 0.91 13.64 -0.80
C VAL A 114 -0.32 13.64 -1.67
N ASN A 115 -0.19 13.31 -2.95
CA ASN A 115 -1.30 13.15 -3.87
C ASN A 115 -1.46 11.66 -4.16
N VAL A 116 -2.48 11.00 -3.58
CA VAL A 116 -2.78 9.59 -3.82
C VAL A 116 -3.46 9.49 -5.18
N LEU A 117 -2.83 8.83 -6.13
CA LEU A 117 -3.34 8.76 -7.49
C LEU A 117 -4.60 7.90 -7.61
N ALA A 118 -5.54 8.35 -8.43
CA ALA A 118 -6.70 7.56 -8.83
C ALA A 118 -6.31 6.52 -9.88
N VAL A 119 -7.10 5.44 -9.99
CA VAL A 119 -6.86 4.29 -10.88
C VAL A 119 -6.59 4.69 -12.34
N GLY A 120 -7.21 5.75 -12.84
CA GLY A 120 -7.00 6.27 -14.21
C GLY A 120 -5.70 7.06 -14.41
N GLN A 121 -4.92 7.34 -13.37
CA GLN A 121 -3.77 8.27 -13.42
C GLN A 121 -2.41 7.58 -13.64
N ILE A 122 -2.36 6.45 -14.36
CA ILE A 122 -1.10 5.74 -14.69
C ILE A 122 -0.13 6.65 -15.48
N ALA A 123 -0.63 7.42 -16.44
CA ALA A 123 0.19 8.35 -17.22
C ALA A 123 0.87 9.39 -16.32
N LEU A 124 0.14 9.93 -15.34
CA LEU A 124 0.63 10.88 -14.36
C LEU A 124 1.70 10.26 -13.47
N SER A 125 1.48 9.04 -12.98
CA SER A 125 2.49 8.29 -12.22
C SER A 125 3.79 8.16 -13.02
N ASN A 126 3.73 7.76 -14.29
CA ASN A 126 4.89 7.60 -15.15
C ASN A 126 5.60 8.93 -15.41
N GLN A 127 4.88 10.03 -15.55
CA GLN A 127 5.44 11.37 -15.79
C GLN A 127 6.28 11.83 -14.59
N PHE A 128 5.79 11.67 -13.36
CA PHE A 128 6.52 12.04 -12.15
C PHE A 128 7.59 11.02 -11.71
N ALA A 129 7.56 9.79 -12.25
CA ALA A 129 8.60 8.78 -12.00
C ALA A 129 9.88 9.01 -12.81
N ARG A 130 9.80 9.69 -13.96
CA ARG A 130 10.93 9.91 -14.86
C ARG A 130 11.71 11.16 -14.49
N PRO A 131 13.04 11.19 -14.68
CA PRO A 131 13.78 12.44 -14.66
C PRO A 131 13.31 13.36 -15.79
N GLY A 132 13.24 14.67 -15.54
CA GLY A 132 12.82 15.66 -16.52
C GLY A 132 12.73 17.04 -15.87
N ASP A 133 12.91 18.09 -16.68
CA ASP A 133 12.95 19.47 -16.20
C ASP A 133 11.56 20.04 -15.93
N ASP A 134 10.55 19.64 -16.70
CA ASP A 134 9.17 20.10 -16.51
C ASP A 134 8.20 18.90 -16.38
N ARG A 135 8.12 18.36 -15.16
CA ARG A 135 7.18 17.29 -14.85
C ARG A 135 5.75 17.77 -14.69
N TYR A 136 5.52 19.09 -14.65
CA TYR A 136 4.19 19.68 -14.51
C TYR A 136 3.56 20.08 -15.86
N ALA A 137 4.28 19.92 -16.98
CA ALA A 137 3.74 20.22 -18.30
C ALA A 137 2.43 19.46 -18.56
N GLY A 138 1.35 20.21 -18.83
CA GLY A 138 0.02 19.64 -19.07
C GLY A 138 -0.68 19.02 -17.87
N VAL A 139 -0.13 19.16 -16.64
CA VAL A 139 -0.71 18.60 -15.42
C VAL A 139 -1.55 19.65 -14.70
N PRO A 140 -2.87 19.47 -14.60
CA PRO A 140 -3.73 20.32 -13.78
C PRO A 140 -3.34 20.22 -12.31
N HIS A 141 -3.07 21.39 -11.70
CA HIS A 141 -2.68 21.47 -10.30
C HIS A 141 -3.00 22.82 -9.71
N ARG A 142 -3.12 22.89 -8.40
CA ARG A 142 -3.35 24.11 -7.65
C ARG A 142 -2.38 24.25 -6.48
N PRO A 143 -2.11 25.49 -6.02
CA PRO A 143 -1.30 25.72 -4.84
C PRO A 143 -2.03 25.22 -3.58
N GLY A 144 -1.27 24.65 -2.67
CA GLY A 144 -1.69 24.27 -1.33
C GLY A 144 -1.00 25.08 -0.25
N ILE A 145 -1.18 24.66 1.00
CA ILE A 145 -0.63 25.30 2.19
C ILE A 145 0.92 25.28 2.14
N GLY A 146 1.55 26.40 2.47
CA GLY A 146 3.00 26.51 2.61
C GLY A 146 3.80 26.22 1.34
N GLY A 147 3.19 26.36 0.15
CA GLY A 147 3.83 26.08 -1.13
C GLY A 147 3.75 24.62 -1.55
N SER A 148 2.99 23.76 -0.85
CA SER A 148 2.64 22.43 -1.33
C SER A 148 1.84 22.54 -2.63
N ILE A 149 1.79 21.48 -3.44
CA ILE A 149 1.11 21.49 -4.73
C ILE A 149 0.12 20.33 -4.75
N LEU A 150 -1.15 20.63 -5.04
CA LEU A 150 -2.21 19.64 -5.12
C LEU A 150 -2.50 19.34 -6.59
N LEU A 151 -2.37 18.07 -6.96
CA LEU A 151 -2.75 17.58 -8.28
C LEU A 151 -4.26 17.36 -8.33
N GLU A 152 -4.86 17.59 -9.49
CA GLU A 152 -6.29 17.40 -9.67
C GLU A 152 -6.64 15.92 -9.93
N ASP A 153 -7.91 15.58 -9.69
CA ASP A 153 -8.50 14.26 -9.93
C ASP A 153 -7.86 13.09 -9.17
N THR A 154 -7.12 13.36 -8.11
CA THR A 154 -6.52 12.33 -7.24
C THR A 154 -7.59 11.64 -6.37
N ALA A 155 -7.30 10.43 -5.87
CA ALA A 155 -8.18 9.71 -4.96
C ALA A 155 -8.24 10.40 -3.60
N ALA A 156 -7.09 10.85 -3.10
CA ALA A 156 -6.98 11.65 -1.88
C ALA A 156 -5.76 12.57 -1.94
N SER A 157 -5.76 13.62 -1.14
CA SER A 157 -4.58 14.45 -0.94
C SER A 157 -4.37 14.78 0.53
N PHE A 158 -3.08 14.88 0.94
CA PHE A 158 -2.70 15.30 2.28
C PHE A 158 -1.69 16.42 2.17
N GLN A 159 -1.94 17.55 2.84
CA GLN A 159 -1.02 18.67 2.95
C GLN A 159 -0.30 18.56 4.28
N CYS A 160 1.02 18.55 4.25
CA CYS A 160 1.83 18.23 5.40
C CYS A 160 2.85 19.35 5.69
N GLU A 161 2.89 19.79 6.94
CA GLU A 161 4.05 20.49 7.47
C GLU A 161 5.20 19.49 7.65
N LYS A 162 6.40 19.84 7.19
CA LYS A 162 7.56 18.97 7.37
C LYS A 162 7.92 18.88 8.86
N HIS A 163 7.81 17.67 9.41
CA HIS A 163 8.04 17.41 10.83
C HIS A 163 9.48 16.99 11.12
N GLN A 164 9.98 15.98 10.38
CA GLN A 164 11.32 15.43 10.60
C GLN A 164 11.87 14.78 9.33
N ILE A 165 13.21 14.78 9.20
CA ILE A 165 13.94 14.00 8.19
C ILE A 165 14.89 13.06 8.93
N ILE A 166 14.86 11.77 8.58
CA ILE A 166 15.66 10.73 9.22
C ILE A 166 16.51 10.03 8.15
N ASP A 167 17.75 9.69 8.50
CA ASP A 167 18.61 8.88 7.65
C ASP A 167 18.11 7.43 7.61
N GLY A 168 17.69 6.95 6.43
CA GLY A 168 17.19 5.61 6.17
C GLY A 168 18.12 4.76 5.28
N GLY A 169 19.42 4.98 5.33
CA GLY A 169 20.38 4.26 4.50
C GLY A 169 20.59 4.94 3.14
N ASP A 170 20.15 4.38 2.02
CA ASP A 170 20.22 4.99 0.70
C ASP A 170 19.08 5.98 0.43
N HIS A 171 18.13 6.10 1.37
CA HIS A 171 16.99 7.02 1.32
C HIS A 171 16.96 7.98 2.52
N TRP A 172 16.29 9.10 2.34
CA TRP A 172 15.80 9.95 3.42
C TRP A 172 14.36 9.58 3.74
N ILE A 173 14.04 9.32 5.02
CA ILE A 173 12.68 9.15 5.50
C ILE A 173 12.15 10.52 5.90
N MET A 174 11.09 10.97 5.24
CA MET A 174 10.45 12.25 5.50
C MET A 174 9.18 12.03 6.30
N ILE A 175 9.09 12.62 7.48
CA ILE A 175 7.90 12.62 8.31
C ILE A 175 7.19 13.96 8.15
N GLY A 176 5.89 13.93 7.87
CA GLY A 176 5.03 15.10 7.77
C GLY A 176 3.89 15.05 8.76
N LYS A 177 3.58 16.21 9.36
CA LYS A 177 2.38 16.42 10.15
C LYS A 177 1.28 16.88 9.20
N VAL A 178 0.20 16.11 9.10
CA VAL A 178 -0.95 16.46 8.27
C VAL A 178 -1.65 17.67 8.85
N VAL A 179 -1.80 18.72 8.05
CA VAL A 179 -2.47 19.99 8.41
C VAL A 179 -3.79 20.17 7.65
N ALA A 180 -3.96 19.50 6.51
CA ALA A 180 -5.22 19.42 5.76
C ALA A 180 -5.23 18.17 4.90
N TYR A 181 -6.42 17.67 4.58
CA TYR A 181 -6.61 16.54 3.66
C TYR A 181 -7.92 16.66 2.90
N GLU A 182 -7.98 16.00 1.76
CA GLU A 182 -9.17 15.84 0.93
C GLU A 182 -9.29 14.37 0.51
N ASP A 183 -10.50 13.85 0.53
CA ASP A 183 -10.86 12.52 0.05
C ASP A 183 -11.92 12.69 -1.03
N SER A 184 -11.62 12.26 -2.25
CA SER A 184 -12.53 12.38 -3.40
C SER A 184 -13.45 11.18 -3.57
N GLY A 185 -13.19 10.09 -2.84
CA GLY A 185 -13.88 8.82 -2.99
C GLY A 185 -13.62 8.11 -4.32
N ARG A 186 -12.60 8.50 -5.10
CA ARG A 186 -12.16 7.77 -6.30
C ARG A 186 -11.37 6.53 -5.92
N ASP A 187 -11.44 5.50 -6.75
CA ASP A 187 -10.63 4.29 -6.55
C ASP A 187 -9.13 4.59 -6.68
N PRO A 188 -8.29 4.16 -5.74
CA PRO A 188 -6.86 4.43 -5.78
C PRO A 188 -6.14 3.54 -6.80
N LEU A 189 -5.06 4.10 -7.39
CA LEU A 189 -4.10 3.35 -8.18
C LEU A 189 -3.19 2.55 -7.24
N LEU A 190 -3.05 1.25 -7.49
CA LEU A 190 -2.16 0.36 -6.75
C LEU A 190 -0.92 -0.02 -7.55
N TYR A 191 0.12 -0.47 -6.84
CA TYR A 191 1.33 -1.05 -7.40
C TYR A 191 1.68 -2.34 -6.66
N HIS A 192 1.81 -3.44 -7.42
CA HIS A 192 2.11 -4.76 -6.88
C HIS A 192 3.00 -5.53 -7.85
N GLN A 193 4.09 -6.13 -7.34
CA GLN A 193 5.02 -6.96 -8.13
C GLN A 193 5.53 -6.31 -9.43
N GLY A 194 5.73 -4.99 -9.43
CA GLY A 194 6.20 -4.25 -10.60
C GLY A 194 5.12 -3.84 -11.60
N ALA A 195 3.84 -4.07 -11.29
CA ALA A 195 2.72 -3.74 -12.15
C ALA A 195 1.70 -2.83 -11.45
N TYR A 196 1.05 -1.95 -12.22
CA TYR A 196 -0.11 -1.21 -11.75
C TYR A 196 -1.30 -2.15 -11.57
N SER A 197 -2.09 -1.90 -10.54
CA SER A 197 -3.24 -2.72 -10.14
C SER A 197 -4.39 -1.84 -9.66
N MET A 198 -5.54 -2.44 -9.41
CA MET A 198 -6.70 -1.80 -8.82
C MET A 198 -7.18 -2.59 -7.61
N VAL A 199 -7.98 -1.96 -6.74
CA VAL A 199 -8.64 -2.63 -5.61
C VAL A 199 -9.82 -3.44 -6.13
N LEU A 200 -9.94 -4.68 -5.66
CA LEU A 200 -11.16 -5.47 -5.79
C LEU A 200 -11.56 -5.93 -4.38
N PRO A 201 -12.84 -5.91 -4.02
CA PRO A 201 -13.30 -6.42 -2.75
C PRO A 201 -12.93 -7.90 -2.58
N HIS A 202 -12.65 -8.30 -1.35
CA HIS A 202 -12.48 -9.71 -1.06
C HIS A 202 -13.85 -10.42 -1.10
N PRO A 203 -14.00 -11.52 -1.85
CA PRO A 203 -15.31 -12.16 -2.03
C PRO A 203 -16.00 -12.61 -0.73
N GLU A 204 -15.21 -13.01 0.27
CA GLU A 204 -15.78 -13.40 1.58
C GLU A 204 -16.43 -12.24 2.35
N LEU A 205 -16.13 -10.98 1.99
CA LEU A 205 -16.75 -9.80 2.60
C LEU A 205 -18.14 -9.53 2.00
N GLU A 206 -18.37 -9.93 0.75
CA GLU A 206 -19.66 -9.75 0.06
C GLU A 206 -20.75 -10.65 0.67
N GLU A 207 -20.40 -11.87 1.09
CA GLU A 207 -21.35 -12.81 1.71
C GLU A 207 -21.81 -12.36 3.12
N ARG A 208 -21.02 -11.54 3.83
CA ARG A 208 -21.33 -11.07 5.18
C ARG A 208 -22.21 -9.82 5.22
N GLU A 209 -22.23 -9.02 4.16
CA GLU A 209 -22.95 -7.75 4.14
C GLU A 209 -24.44 -7.86 3.73
N GLU A 210 -24.88 -8.99 3.17
CA GLU A 210 -26.28 -9.16 2.79
C GLU A 210 -27.26 -9.18 3.97
N VAL A 211 -26.79 -9.32 5.19
CA VAL A 211 -27.68 -9.54 6.34
C VAL A 211 -28.09 -8.27 7.07
N ASN A 212 -27.36 -7.15 7.15
CA ASN A 212 -27.83 -5.93 7.89
C ASN A 212 -27.02 -4.62 7.74
N ALA A 213 -26.19 -4.40 6.74
CA ALA A 213 -25.50 -3.12 6.59
C ALA A 213 -26.10 -2.25 5.49
N PRO A 214 -26.24 -0.90 5.66
CA PRO A 214 -26.55 -0.02 4.55
C PRO A 214 -25.42 -0.14 3.53
N ARG A 215 -25.78 -0.41 2.26
CA ARG A 215 -24.83 -0.47 1.14
C ARG A 215 -24.03 0.83 1.14
N THR A 216 -22.73 0.73 1.37
CA THR A 216 -21.83 1.87 1.22
C THR A 216 -21.83 2.28 -0.25
N GLU A 217 -21.66 3.57 -0.54
CA GLU A 217 -21.55 4.08 -1.93
C GLU A 217 -20.43 3.36 -2.73
N PHE A 218 -19.44 2.84 -2.01
CA PHE A 218 -18.33 2.06 -2.55
C PHE A 218 -18.79 0.72 -3.15
N HIS A 219 -19.68 0.01 -2.46
CA HIS A 219 -20.21 -1.27 -2.94
C HIS A 219 -21.07 -1.09 -4.20
N SER A 220 -21.92 -0.07 -4.25
CA SER A 220 -22.72 0.21 -5.44
C SER A 220 -21.87 0.55 -6.68
N ARG A 221 -20.76 1.26 -6.50
CA ARG A 221 -19.82 1.58 -7.60
C ARG A 221 -19.11 0.36 -8.16
N LEU A 222 -18.83 -0.65 -7.32
CA LEU A 222 -18.16 -1.86 -7.77
C LEU A 222 -19.06 -2.79 -8.56
N VAL A 223 -20.33 -2.91 -8.14
CA VAL A 223 -21.32 -3.73 -8.87
C VAL A 223 -21.55 -3.18 -10.29
N ASP A 224 -21.43 -1.87 -10.48
CA ASP A 224 -21.55 -1.23 -11.79
C ASP A 224 -20.23 -1.23 -12.59
N ASN A 225 -19.13 -1.72 -12.02
CA ASN A 225 -17.84 -1.77 -12.69
C ASN A 225 -17.75 -3.01 -13.59
N TYR A 226 -17.63 -2.81 -14.91
CA TYR A 226 -17.53 -3.88 -15.90
C TYR A 226 -16.39 -4.89 -15.61
N PHE A 227 -15.22 -4.40 -15.16
CA PHE A 227 -14.08 -5.27 -14.82
C PHE A 227 -14.34 -6.11 -13.57
N TYR A 228 -15.07 -5.56 -12.61
CA TYR A 228 -15.50 -6.29 -11.42
C TYR A 228 -16.45 -7.43 -11.80
N LEU A 229 -17.49 -7.13 -12.56
CA LEU A 229 -18.44 -8.14 -13.05
C LEU A 229 -17.75 -9.22 -13.89
N MET A 230 -16.80 -8.82 -14.74
CA MET A 230 -16.00 -9.77 -15.52
C MET A 230 -15.11 -10.66 -14.65
N SER A 231 -14.48 -10.09 -13.60
CA SER A 231 -13.66 -10.86 -12.66
C SER A 231 -14.51 -11.86 -11.85
N GLN A 232 -15.72 -11.50 -11.47
CA GLN A 232 -16.69 -12.39 -10.81
C GLN A 232 -17.13 -13.51 -11.74
N ALA A 233 -17.47 -13.19 -12.99
CA ALA A 233 -17.85 -14.20 -14.00
C ALA A 233 -16.70 -15.17 -14.27
N MET A 234 -15.47 -14.69 -14.42
CA MET A 234 -14.28 -15.53 -14.60
C MET A 234 -14.02 -16.43 -13.38
N ARG A 235 -14.24 -15.95 -12.17
CA ARG A 235 -14.10 -16.74 -10.94
C ARG A 235 -15.14 -17.84 -10.88
N ALA A 236 -16.41 -17.50 -11.04
CA ALA A 236 -17.50 -18.47 -11.05
C ALA A 236 -17.26 -19.59 -12.09
N HIS A 237 -16.78 -19.22 -13.28
CA HIS A 237 -16.38 -20.18 -14.31
C HIS A 237 -15.20 -21.05 -13.86
N GLN A 238 -14.16 -20.47 -13.25
CA GLN A 238 -13.03 -21.23 -12.72
C GLN A 238 -13.43 -22.21 -11.62
N GLU A 239 -14.33 -21.81 -10.74
CA GLU A 239 -14.84 -22.66 -9.65
C GLU A 239 -15.72 -23.80 -10.21
N ALA A 240 -16.58 -23.51 -11.17
CA ALA A 240 -17.39 -24.51 -11.85
C ALA A 240 -16.55 -25.58 -12.57
N CYS A 241 -15.41 -25.19 -13.15
CA CYS A 241 -14.48 -26.10 -13.84
C CYS A 241 -13.47 -26.81 -12.91
N GLN A 242 -13.41 -26.47 -11.62
CA GLN A 242 -12.47 -27.10 -10.67
C GLN A 242 -12.63 -28.62 -10.52
N PRO A 243 -13.85 -29.20 -10.47
CA PRO A 243 -14.01 -30.64 -10.38
C PRO A 243 -13.43 -31.40 -11.59
N GLU A 244 -13.63 -30.90 -12.79
CA GLU A 244 -13.12 -31.47 -14.04
C GLU A 244 -11.59 -31.40 -14.12
N ARG A 245 -10.97 -30.28 -13.66
CA ARG A 245 -9.51 -30.12 -13.59
C ARG A 245 -8.88 -31.11 -12.61
N ARG A 246 -9.50 -31.37 -11.47
CA ARG A 246 -8.99 -32.35 -10.48
C ARG A 246 -9.03 -33.78 -11.03
N GLN A 247 -10.02 -34.11 -11.83
CA GLN A 247 -10.12 -35.40 -12.49
C GLN A 247 -9.12 -35.58 -13.64
N GLY A 248 -8.80 -34.48 -14.36
CA GLY A 248 -7.85 -34.50 -15.49
C GLY A 248 -6.37 -34.38 -15.10
N GLY A 249 -6.05 -34.04 -13.83
CA GLY A 249 -4.67 -33.88 -13.34
C GLY A 249 -3.94 -32.66 -13.90
N TRP A 250 -4.64 -31.69 -14.47
CA TRP A 250 -4.05 -30.52 -15.15
C TRP A 250 -3.86 -29.33 -14.24
N SER A 251 -2.74 -28.61 -14.45
CA SER A 251 -2.49 -27.34 -13.76
C SER A 251 -3.40 -26.21 -14.29
N ALA A 252 -3.56 -25.15 -13.50
CA ALA A 252 -4.33 -23.96 -13.90
C ALA A 252 -3.77 -23.29 -15.18
N GLY A 253 -2.47 -23.42 -15.47
CA GLY A 253 -1.83 -22.93 -16.69
C GLY A 253 -2.19 -23.75 -17.91
N GLU A 254 -2.12 -25.08 -17.80
CA GLU A 254 -2.47 -26.01 -18.88
C GLU A 254 -3.95 -25.92 -19.26
N SER A 255 -4.85 -25.75 -18.28
CA SER A 255 -6.27 -25.55 -18.54
C SER A 255 -6.57 -24.25 -19.31
N ARG A 256 -5.77 -23.19 -19.11
CA ARG A 256 -5.91 -21.92 -19.88
C ARG A 256 -5.50 -22.08 -21.33
N VAL A 257 -4.44 -22.83 -21.61
CA VAL A 257 -3.96 -23.11 -22.97
C VAL A 257 -5.01 -23.92 -23.73
N LEU A 258 -5.63 -24.92 -23.11
CA LEU A 258 -6.67 -25.74 -23.72
C LEU A 258 -7.94 -24.94 -24.06
N LEU A 259 -8.38 -24.04 -23.17
CA LEU A 259 -9.51 -23.13 -23.44
C LEU A 259 -9.28 -22.22 -24.64
N VAL A 260 -8.04 -21.74 -24.85
CA VAL A 260 -7.69 -20.93 -26.01
C VAL A 260 -7.68 -21.76 -27.31
N LEU A 261 -7.18 -22.99 -27.24
CA LEU A 261 -7.13 -23.89 -28.38
C LEU A 261 -8.54 -24.40 -28.81
N ASP A 262 -9.45 -24.54 -27.85
CA ASP A 262 -10.85 -24.97 -28.14
C ASP A 262 -11.66 -23.82 -28.75
N ALA A 263 -11.35 -22.55 -28.38
CA ALA A 263 -11.98 -21.37 -28.97
C ALA A 263 -11.56 -21.08 -30.43
N ASP A 264 -10.41 -21.58 -30.87
CA ASP A 264 -9.87 -21.38 -32.22
C ASP A 264 -10.20 -22.50 -33.21
N GLN A 265 -11.01 -23.50 -32.81
CA GLN A 265 -11.51 -24.55 -33.74
C GLN A 265 -12.64 -23.96 -34.58
N PRO A 266 -12.51 -23.87 -35.90
CA PRO A 266 -13.64 -23.52 -36.78
C PRO A 266 -14.71 -24.58 -36.72
N ALA A 267 -15.95 -24.13 -36.54
CA ALA A 267 -17.15 -24.98 -36.57
C ALA A 267 -17.36 -25.68 -37.94
#